data_d481de67221c89dfac1432dad7a3e64e
#
_entry.id   d481de67221c89dfac1432dad7a3e64e
#
_cell.length_a   1.000
_cell.length_b   1.000
_cell.length_c   1.000
_cell.angle_alpha   90.00
_cell.angle_beta   90.00
_cell.angle_gamma   90.00
#
_symmetry.space_group_name_H-M   'P 1'
#
loop_
_entity.id
_entity.type
_entity.pdbx_description
1 polymer ?
#
loop_
_entity_poly.entity_id
_entity_poly.type
_entity_poly.pdbx_seq_one_letter_code
_entity_poly.pdbx_strand_id
1 'polypeptide(L)'
;MDKLKDLDQFKELRDSGKTVFVFMTGWCPDCHYIRPFMPEVENKFTDFRFVEIDFGTLGEALQISGIPSFVVYAEGELLGRFVSRNRKTQKEIEAFLEQL
;
A
#
# COMPACT_ATOMS: atom_id res chain seq x y z
N MET A 1 -2.17 9.90 -3.43
CA MET A 1 -1.07 8.98 -3.72
C MET A 1 -1.04 8.67 -5.21
N ASP A 2 0.15 8.55 -5.74
CA ASP A 2 0.33 8.30 -7.17
C ASP A 2 0.08 6.85 -7.51
N LYS A 3 -0.34 6.62 -8.76
CA LYS A 3 -0.52 5.26 -9.26
C LYS A 3 0.77 4.76 -9.88
N LEU A 4 1.07 3.49 -9.65
CA LEU A 4 2.21 2.81 -10.27
C LEU A 4 2.02 2.77 -11.78
N LYS A 5 3.08 3.08 -12.54
CA LYS A 5 3.04 3.10 -13.99
C LYS A 5 3.37 1.74 -14.60
N ASP A 6 4.42 1.08 -14.10
CA ASP A 6 4.91 -0.17 -14.67
C ASP A 6 5.80 -0.92 -13.67
N LEU A 7 6.26 -2.11 -14.08
CA LEU A 7 7.09 -2.96 -13.24
C LEU A 7 8.46 -2.34 -12.94
N ASP A 8 9.02 -1.61 -13.89
CA ASP A 8 10.32 -0.97 -13.68
C ASP A 8 10.22 0.09 -12.59
N GLN A 9 9.13 0.87 -12.59
CA GLN A 9 8.88 1.84 -11.54
C GLN A 9 8.71 1.16 -10.18
N PHE A 10 8.03 0.01 -10.14
CA PHE A 10 7.89 -0.76 -8.90
C PHE A 10 9.27 -1.09 -8.32
N LYS A 11 10.16 -1.61 -9.14
CA LYS A 11 11.51 -1.99 -8.70
C LYS A 11 12.30 -0.79 -8.20
N GLU A 12 12.22 0.33 -8.91
CA GLU A 12 12.89 1.55 -8.51
C GLU A 12 12.40 2.04 -7.15
N LEU A 13 11.07 2.10 -6.97
CA LEU A 13 10.47 2.58 -5.73
C LEU A 13 10.70 1.62 -4.57
N ARG A 14 10.68 0.32 -4.83
CA ARG A 14 10.98 -0.69 -3.82
C ARG A 14 12.40 -0.55 -3.28
N ASP A 15 13.35 -0.27 -4.16
CA ASP A 15 14.78 -0.30 -3.87
C ASP A 15 15.33 1.02 -3.34
N SER A 16 14.53 2.09 -3.33
CA SER A 16 14.98 3.41 -2.85
C SER A 16 13.98 4.03 -1.89
N GLY A 17 14.49 4.45 -0.72
CA GLY A 17 13.66 5.08 0.31
C GLY A 17 12.65 4.14 0.92
N LYS A 18 11.64 4.72 1.58
CA LYS A 18 10.57 3.98 2.24
C LYS A 18 9.28 4.15 1.43
N THR A 19 8.74 3.06 0.94
CA THR A 19 7.53 3.09 0.10
C THR A 19 6.47 2.15 0.63
N VAL A 20 5.24 2.67 0.75
CA VAL A 20 4.05 1.89 1.04
C VAL A 20 3.33 1.64 -0.27
N PHE A 21 3.28 0.39 -0.70
CA PHE A 21 2.49 0.00 -1.87
C PHE A 21 1.10 -0.40 -1.41
N VAL A 22 0.08 0.29 -1.93
CA VAL A 22 -1.32 0.05 -1.57
C VAL A 22 -2.00 -0.65 -2.74
N PHE A 23 -2.34 -1.91 -2.55
CA PHE A 23 -3.00 -2.72 -3.57
C PHE A 23 -4.49 -2.48 -3.53
N MET A 24 -5.05 -2.00 -4.63
CA MET A 24 -6.45 -1.62 -4.74
C MET A 24 -7.00 -1.97 -6.12
N THR A 25 -8.33 -1.90 -6.26
CA THR A 25 -9.01 -1.93 -7.56
C THR A 25 -10.09 -0.89 -7.58
N GLY A 26 -10.56 -0.53 -8.79
CA GLY A 26 -11.61 0.46 -8.94
C GLY A 26 -13.00 -0.03 -8.55
N TRP A 27 -13.20 -1.36 -8.47
CA TRP A 27 -14.52 -1.96 -8.18
C TRP A 27 -14.65 -2.44 -6.73
N CYS A 28 -13.62 -2.33 -5.92
CA CYS A 28 -13.60 -2.87 -4.56
C CYS A 28 -14.25 -1.91 -3.56
N PRO A 29 -15.36 -2.31 -2.91
CA PRO A 29 -16.01 -1.42 -1.92
C PRO A 29 -15.10 -1.04 -0.75
N ASP A 30 -14.29 -1.98 -0.26
CA ASP A 30 -13.38 -1.72 0.86
C ASP A 30 -12.23 -0.80 0.46
N CYS A 31 -11.85 -0.79 -0.83
CA CYS A 31 -10.91 0.18 -1.35
C CYS A 31 -11.53 1.58 -1.39
N HIS A 32 -12.78 1.70 -1.81
CA HIS A 32 -13.50 2.97 -1.78
C HIS A 32 -13.66 3.48 -0.34
N TYR A 33 -13.80 2.59 0.61
CA TYR A 33 -13.93 2.95 2.02
C TYR A 33 -12.68 3.67 2.54
N ILE A 34 -11.48 3.25 2.15
CA ILE A 34 -10.24 3.86 2.66
C ILE A 34 -9.85 5.15 1.92
N ARG A 35 -10.28 5.35 0.68
CA ARG A 35 -9.85 6.49 -0.13
C ARG A 35 -10.07 7.85 0.54
N PRO A 36 -11.21 8.14 1.19
CA PRO A 36 -11.44 9.47 1.77
C PRO A 36 -10.46 9.83 2.88
N PHE A 37 -9.96 8.87 3.64
CA PHE A 37 -9.06 9.18 4.75
C PHE A 37 -7.57 8.93 4.43
N MET A 38 -7.25 8.34 3.29
CA MET A 38 -5.83 8.10 2.94
C MET A 38 -4.99 9.37 2.89
N PRO A 39 -5.48 10.53 2.37
CA PRO A 39 -4.68 11.75 2.43
C PRO A 39 -4.25 12.12 3.85
N GLU A 40 -5.11 11.91 4.84
CA GLU A 40 -4.75 12.16 6.24
C GLU A 40 -3.66 11.21 6.72
N VAL A 41 -3.77 9.93 6.36
CA VAL A 41 -2.75 8.93 6.69
C VAL A 41 -1.41 9.34 6.07
N GLU A 42 -1.41 9.72 4.81
CA GLU A 42 -0.18 10.14 4.11
C GLU A 42 0.45 11.37 4.79
N ASN A 43 -0.36 12.29 5.26
CA ASN A 43 0.13 13.49 5.94
C ASN A 43 0.74 13.18 7.32
N LYS A 44 0.30 12.11 7.96
CA LYS A 44 0.84 11.69 9.25
C LYS A 44 2.14 10.90 9.13
N PHE A 45 2.35 10.22 8.01
CA PHE A 45 3.49 9.34 7.79
C PHE A 45 4.32 9.84 6.62
N THR A 46 4.83 11.05 6.75
CA THR A 46 5.57 11.74 5.68
C THR A 46 6.92 11.11 5.36
N ASP A 47 7.42 10.23 6.22
CA ASP A 47 8.65 9.46 5.95
C ASP A 47 8.43 8.42 4.84
N PHE A 48 7.18 8.04 4.59
CA PHE A 48 6.85 7.05 3.59
C PHE A 48 6.29 7.71 2.34
N ARG A 49 6.65 7.16 1.19
CA ARG A 49 6.03 7.46 -0.08
C ARG A 49 4.90 6.47 -0.30
N PHE A 50 3.69 6.92 -0.62
CA PHE A 50 2.55 6.06 -0.84
C PHE A 50 2.28 5.92 -2.33
N VAL A 51 2.18 4.69 -2.81
CA VAL A 51 1.96 4.38 -4.22
C VAL A 51 0.84 3.35 -4.35
N GLU A 52 -0.15 3.67 -5.17
CA GLU A 52 -1.26 2.76 -5.45
C GLU A 52 -0.88 1.80 -6.55
N ILE A 53 -1.13 0.50 -6.33
CA ILE A 53 -0.93 -0.53 -7.36
C ILE A 53 -2.27 -1.18 -7.63
N ASP A 54 -2.63 -1.31 -8.91
CA ASP A 54 -3.77 -2.13 -9.29
C ASP A 54 -3.48 -3.58 -8.94
N PHE A 55 -4.40 -4.22 -8.21
CA PHE A 55 -4.22 -5.60 -7.73
C PHE A 55 -3.84 -6.56 -8.87
N GLY A 56 -4.43 -6.38 -10.05
CA GLY A 56 -4.17 -7.26 -11.19
C GLY A 56 -2.74 -7.22 -11.71
N THR A 57 -1.97 -6.19 -11.35
CA THR A 57 -0.59 -6.01 -11.86
C THR A 57 0.41 -6.93 -11.14
N LEU A 58 0.44 -6.91 -9.81
CA LEU A 58 1.43 -7.63 -9.02
C LEU A 58 0.82 -8.40 -7.85
N GLY A 59 -0.51 -8.42 -7.74
CA GLY A 59 -1.17 -9.03 -6.58
C GLY A 59 -0.83 -10.50 -6.42
N GLU A 60 -0.84 -11.26 -7.52
CA GLU A 60 -0.52 -12.69 -7.47
C GLU A 60 0.96 -12.91 -7.14
N ALA A 61 1.85 -12.19 -7.80
CA ALA A 61 3.29 -12.34 -7.60
C ALA A 61 3.70 -12.03 -6.16
N LEU A 62 3.05 -11.07 -5.52
CA LEU A 62 3.33 -10.69 -4.14
C LEU A 62 2.41 -11.37 -3.13
N GLN A 63 1.63 -12.36 -3.58
CA GLN A 63 0.74 -13.15 -2.73
C GLN A 63 -0.22 -12.28 -1.94
N ILE A 64 -0.91 -11.39 -2.64
CA ILE A 64 -1.93 -10.52 -2.04
C ILE A 64 -3.27 -11.26 -2.08
N SER A 65 -3.72 -11.75 -0.93
CA SER A 65 -4.96 -12.55 -0.82
C SER A 65 -6.22 -11.72 -0.61
N GLY A 66 -6.10 -10.44 -0.44
CA GLY A 66 -7.24 -9.53 -0.24
C GLY A 66 -6.86 -8.10 -0.51
N ILE A 67 -7.86 -7.23 -0.67
CA ILE A 67 -7.66 -5.81 -0.94
C ILE A 67 -8.67 -5.00 -0.13
N PRO A 68 -8.33 -3.75 0.27
CA PRO A 68 -7.01 -3.14 0.07
C PRO A 68 -5.95 -3.81 0.93
N SER A 69 -4.73 -3.88 0.44
CA SER A 69 -3.60 -4.44 1.18
C SER A 69 -2.39 -3.54 1.08
N PHE A 70 -1.54 -3.61 2.09
CA PHE A 70 -0.39 -2.71 2.24
C PHE A 70 0.89 -3.53 2.33
N VAL A 71 1.87 -3.20 1.50
CA VAL A 71 3.19 -3.83 1.54
C VAL A 71 4.23 -2.72 1.59
N VAL A 72 5.12 -2.76 2.58
CA VAL A 72 6.05 -1.67 2.82
C VAL A 72 7.48 -2.14 2.67
N TYR A 73 8.24 -1.41 1.86
CA TYR A 73 9.67 -1.65 1.65
C TYR A 73 10.49 -0.43 2.07
N ALA A 74 11.71 -0.68 2.54
CA ALA A 74 12.70 0.36 2.79
C ALA A 74 14.03 -0.09 2.20
N GLU A 75 14.57 0.66 1.23
CA GLU A 75 15.85 0.37 0.59
C GLU A 75 15.94 -1.09 0.11
N GLY A 76 14.89 -1.60 -0.48
CA GLY A 76 14.81 -2.96 -0.99
C GLY A 76 14.40 -4.02 0.02
N GLU A 77 14.31 -3.70 1.30
CA GLU A 77 13.92 -4.64 2.33
C GLU A 77 12.43 -4.56 2.65
N LEU A 78 11.79 -5.71 2.77
CA LEU A 78 10.40 -5.79 3.21
C LEU A 78 10.32 -5.46 4.69
N LEU A 79 9.64 -4.35 5.03
CA LEU A 79 9.43 -3.95 6.42
C LEU A 79 8.19 -4.59 7.02
N GLY A 80 7.14 -4.76 6.25
CA GLY A 80 5.91 -5.34 6.77
C GLY A 80 4.82 -5.45 5.72
N ARG A 81 3.81 -6.24 6.06
CA ARG A 81 2.65 -6.47 5.20
C ARG A 81 1.39 -6.43 6.05
N PHE A 82 0.37 -5.73 5.54
CA PHE A 82 -0.96 -5.75 6.12
C PHE A 82 -1.91 -6.27 5.03
N VAL A 83 -2.01 -7.58 4.93
CA VAL A 83 -2.74 -8.29 3.89
C VAL A 83 -3.86 -9.12 4.51
N SER A 84 -5.10 -8.84 4.14
CA SER A 84 -6.25 -9.62 4.56
C SER A 84 -7.43 -9.29 3.65
N ARG A 85 -8.50 -10.09 3.76
CA ARG A 85 -9.75 -9.86 3.04
C ARG A 85 -10.68 -8.92 3.79
N ASN A 86 -10.36 -8.58 5.03
CA ASN A 86 -11.20 -7.75 5.86
C ASN A 86 -11.06 -6.28 5.51
N ARG A 87 -12.15 -5.52 5.70
CA ARG A 87 -12.11 -4.07 5.62
C ARG A 87 -11.16 -3.53 6.68
N LYS A 88 -10.35 -2.55 6.30
CA LYS A 88 -9.35 -1.94 7.19
C LYS A 88 -9.77 -0.52 7.54
N THR A 89 -9.76 -0.22 8.83
CA THR A 89 -10.06 1.12 9.31
C THR A 89 -8.81 2.00 9.26
N GLN A 90 -9.01 3.31 9.30
CA GLN A 90 -7.90 4.26 9.38
C GLN A 90 -7.00 3.96 10.57
N LYS A 91 -7.62 3.68 11.73
CA LYS A 91 -6.88 3.37 12.95
C LYS A 91 -6.00 2.14 12.80
N GLU A 92 -6.51 1.09 12.17
CA GLU A 92 -5.74 -0.13 11.93
C GLU A 92 -4.58 0.11 10.98
N ILE A 93 -4.79 0.88 9.93
CA ILE A 93 -3.74 1.20 8.96
C ILE A 93 -2.64 2.03 9.64
N GLU A 94 -3.03 3.04 10.41
CA GLU A 94 -2.07 3.89 11.11
C GLU A 94 -1.29 3.08 12.15
N ALA A 95 -1.96 2.19 12.89
CA ALA A 95 -1.29 1.33 13.86
C ALA A 95 -0.27 0.41 13.20
N PHE A 96 -0.59 -0.11 12.03
CA PHE A 96 0.34 -0.93 11.25
C PHE A 96 1.58 -0.11 10.86
N LEU A 97 1.39 1.09 10.34
CA LEU A 97 2.51 1.94 9.92
C LEU A 97 3.38 2.41 11.08
N GLU A 98 2.78 2.62 12.25
CA GLU A 98 3.50 3.05 13.44
C GLU A 98 4.50 2.00 13.95
N GLN A 99 4.31 0.75 13.60
CA GLN A 99 5.17 -0.35 14.03
C GLN A 99 6.41 -0.53 13.15
N LEU A 100 6.48 0.19 12.05
CA LEU A 100 7.53 0.00 11.06
C LEU A 100 8.72 0.92 11.26
#